data_ddca384458d53b000626f6985c9a20fd
#
_entry.id   ddca384458d53b000626f6985c9a20fd
#
_cell.length_a   1.000
_cell.length_b   1.000
_cell.length_c   1.000
_cell.angle_alpha   90.00
_cell.angle_beta   90.00
_cell.angle_gamma   90.00
#
_symmetry.space_group_name_H-M   'P 1'
#
loop_
_entity.id
_entity.type
_entity.pdbx_description
1 polymer ?
#
loop_
_entity_poly.entity_id
_entity_poly.type
_entity_poly.pdbx_seq_one_letter_code
_entity_poly.pdbx_strand_id
1 'polypeptide(L)'
;MGCNQILDRYIKQLVETSTPQAPAWNIEKLRAGKENTWNYIDGCMIKALIELYEITGEQRYLTFADDYIDFFVQEDGTIKHYDPQEYNLDNVNAGKTLYKLYDLVGKPKYRAAMDTIYRQLETQPRTKEGVFWHKAVYPNQIWLDGMYMAQP
;
A
#
# COMPACT_ATOMS: atom_id res chain seq x y z
N MET A 1 25.70 18.06 11.23
CA MET A 1 24.29 17.89 10.85
C MET A 1 23.63 17.00 11.90
N GLY A 2 22.53 17.44 12.49
CA GLY A 2 21.75 16.63 13.42
C GLY A 2 21.09 15.43 12.71
N CYS A 3 20.82 14.35 13.42
CA CYS A 3 20.16 13.13 12.88
C CYS A 3 18.87 13.46 12.11
N ASN A 4 18.07 14.40 12.60
CA ASN A 4 16.84 14.84 11.94
C ASN A 4 17.08 15.49 10.57
N GLN A 5 18.15 16.23 10.37
CA GLN A 5 18.47 16.85 9.07
C GLN A 5 18.88 15.81 8.02
N ILE A 6 19.55 14.75 8.44
CA ILE A 6 19.94 13.64 7.53
C ILE A 6 18.71 12.88 7.09
N LEU A 7 17.80 12.56 8.04
CA LEU A 7 16.56 11.86 7.75
C LEU A 7 15.64 12.67 6.84
N ASP A 8 15.43 13.96 7.13
CA ASP A 8 14.62 14.86 6.31
C ASP A 8 15.14 14.95 4.87
N ARG A 9 16.46 15.10 4.72
CA ARG A 9 17.11 15.13 3.40
C ARG A 9 16.90 13.80 2.65
N TYR A 10 17.02 12.67 3.34
CA TYR A 10 16.82 11.35 2.74
C TYR A 10 15.37 11.14 2.27
N ILE A 11 14.40 11.46 3.13
CA ILE A 11 12.97 11.35 2.80
C ILE A 11 12.62 12.27 1.62
N LYS A 12 13.11 13.51 1.65
CA LYS A 12 12.92 14.46 0.55
C LYS A 12 13.44 13.90 -0.77
N GLN A 13 14.66 13.33 -0.76
CA GLN A 13 15.25 12.72 -1.95
C GLN A 13 14.40 11.53 -2.44
N LEU A 14 13.93 10.65 -1.54
CA LEU A 14 13.06 9.53 -1.92
C LEU A 14 11.80 10.00 -2.62
N VAL A 15 11.11 11.01 -2.08
CA VAL A 15 9.89 11.58 -2.67
C VAL A 15 10.19 12.22 -4.03
N GLU A 16 11.25 13.04 -4.13
CA GLU A 16 11.60 13.77 -5.36
C GLU A 16 12.06 12.85 -6.50
N THR A 17 12.59 11.67 -6.19
CA THR A 17 13.14 10.73 -7.19
C THR A 17 12.21 9.56 -7.48
N SER A 18 11.05 9.48 -6.83
CA SER A 18 10.10 8.38 -6.99
C SER A 18 8.87 8.78 -7.79
N THR A 19 8.36 7.83 -8.56
CA THR A 19 7.03 7.89 -9.18
C THR A 19 6.29 6.58 -8.90
N PRO A 20 4.97 6.52 -9.11
CA PRO A 20 4.22 5.26 -8.96
C PRO A 20 4.77 4.13 -9.84
N GLN A 21 5.27 4.47 -11.05
CA GLN A 21 5.84 3.50 -11.99
C GLN A 21 7.25 3.07 -11.60
N ALA A 22 8.01 3.97 -10.97
CA ALA A 22 9.44 3.80 -10.67
C ALA A 22 9.80 4.34 -9.26
N PRO A 23 9.26 3.73 -8.19
CA PRO A 23 9.59 4.18 -6.84
C PRO A 23 11.01 3.78 -6.44
N ALA A 24 11.78 4.73 -5.89
CA ALA A 24 13.18 4.53 -5.53
C ALA A 24 13.40 3.40 -4.50
N TRP A 25 12.39 3.08 -3.69
CA TRP A 25 12.44 1.97 -2.73
C TRP A 25 12.26 0.57 -3.35
N ASN A 26 11.81 0.47 -4.60
CA ASN A 26 11.68 -0.79 -5.35
C ASN A 26 12.79 -0.95 -6.40
N ILE A 27 13.99 -0.44 -6.10
CA ILE A 27 15.10 -0.34 -7.04
C ILE A 27 15.51 -1.67 -7.67
N GLU A 28 15.42 -2.79 -6.95
CA GLU A 28 15.78 -4.12 -7.47
C GLU A 28 14.82 -4.55 -8.58
N LYS A 29 13.52 -4.31 -8.40
CA LYS A 29 12.50 -4.60 -9.41
C LYS A 29 12.72 -3.75 -10.67
N LEU A 30 13.02 -2.47 -10.48
CA LEU A 30 13.28 -1.53 -11.57
C LEU A 30 14.57 -1.89 -12.34
N ARG A 31 15.65 -2.25 -11.63
CA ARG A 31 16.90 -2.75 -12.25
C ARG A 31 16.71 -4.02 -13.04
N ALA A 32 15.75 -4.86 -12.65
CA ALA A 32 15.37 -6.05 -13.40
C ALA A 32 14.46 -5.75 -14.62
N GLY A 33 14.21 -4.48 -14.94
CA GLY A 33 13.35 -4.06 -16.05
C GLY A 33 11.88 -4.40 -15.85
N LYS A 34 11.44 -4.61 -14.61
CA LYS A 34 10.04 -4.94 -14.28
C LYS A 34 9.29 -3.69 -13.88
N GLU A 35 8.06 -3.59 -14.35
CA GLU A 35 7.12 -2.54 -13.94
C GLU A 35 6.80 -2.66 -12.44
N ASN A 36 6.61 -1.52 -11.78
CA ASN A 36 6.08 -1.50 -10.43
C ASN A 36 4.60 -1.89 -10.43
N THR A 37 4.22 -2.67 -9.44
CA THR A 37 2.85 -3.19 -9.29
C THR A 37 2.35 -2.90 -7.89
N TRP A 38 1.04 -2.96 -7.69
CA TRP A 38 0.44 -2.92 -6.36
C TRP A 38 1.08 -3.95 -5.42
N ASN A 39 1.63 -3.53 -4.28
CA ASN A 39 2.37 -4.41 -3.38
C ASN A 39 2.46 -3.86 -1.95
N TYR A 40 2.90 -4.71 -0.99
CA TYR A 40 3.00 -4.36 0.43
C TYR A 40 4.08 -3.31 0.73
N ILE A 41 5.18 -3.27 -0.03
CA ILE A 41 6.28 -2.32 0.22
C ILE A 41 5.77 -0.90 0.00
N ASP A 42 5.02 -0.70 -1.08
CA ASP A 42 4.37 0.58 -1.38
C ASP A 42 3.39 0.96 -0.25
N GLY A 43 2.61 -0.01 0.24
CA GLY A 43 1.72 0.20 1.38
C GLY A 43 2.45 0.72 2.62
N CYS A 44 3.60 0.15 2.96
CA CYS A 44 4.42 0.60 4.08
C CYS A 44 4.96 2.03 3.87
N MET A 45 5.47 2.31 2.66
CA MET A 45 6.04 3.63 2.35
C MET A 45 4.97 4.73 2.32
N ILE A 46 3.83 4.46 1.67
CA ILE A 46 2.73 5.43 1.61
C ILE A 46 2.15 5.70 3.00
N LYS A 47 1.98 4.64 3.83
CA LYS A 47 1.58 4.81 5.23
C LYS A 47 2.54 5.73 5.99
N ALA A 48 3.85 5.50 5.87
CA ALA A 48 4.85 6.34 6.53
C ALA A 48 4.78 7.81 6.07
N LEU A 49 4.52 8.08 4.79
CA LEU A 49 4.36 9.43 4.26
C LEU A 49 3.09 10.10 4.78
N ILE A 50 1.98 9.38 4.90
CA ILE A 50 0.75 9.90 5.50
C ILE A 50 0.99 10.26 6.98
N GLU A 51 1.68 9.41 7.74
CA GLU A 51 2.04 9.68 9.14
C GLU A 51 2.98 10.89 9.27
N LEU A 52 3.92 11.05 8.34
CA LEU A 52 4.77 12.25 8.28
C LEU A 52 3.94 13.52 8.03
N TYR A 53 2.96 13.46 7.14
CA TYR A 53 2.04 14.56 6.96
C TYR A 53 1.27 14.87 8.24
N GLU A 54 0.72 13.87 8.92
CA GLU A 54 -0.03 14.06 10.18
C GLU A 54 0.83 14.69 11.29
N ILE A 55 2.13 14.37 11.35
CA ILE A 55 3.06 14.89 12.37
C ILE A 55 3.59 16.27 12.01
N THR A 56 3.93 16.50 10.73
CA THR A 56 4.65 17.72 10.31
C THR A 56 3.76 18.78 9.72
N GLY A 57 2.57 18.41 9.21
CA GLY A 57 1.70 19.30 8.43
C GLY A 57 2.22 19.62 7.01
N GLU A 58 3.33 18.97 6.57
CA GLU A 58 3.92 19.26 5.27
C GLU A 58 3.12 18.64 4.13
N GLN A 59 2.41 19.47 3.38
CA GLN A 59 1.50 19.05 2.31
C GLN A 59 2.16 18.17 1.24
N ARG A 60 3.45 18.32 1.00
CA ARG A 60 4.20 17.51 0.02
C ARG A 60 4.05 16.00 0.24
N TYR A 61 3.98 15.55 1.50
CA TYR A 61 3.84 14.14 1.84
C TYR A 61 2.46 13.60 1.49
N LEU A 62 1.41 14.36 1.81
CA LEU A 62 0.05 13.99 1.46
C LEU A 62 -0.16 14.01 -0.05
N THR A 63 0.32 15.05 -0.75
CA THR A 63 0.22 15.14 -2.20
C THR A 63 0.89 13.95 -2.88
N PHE A 64 2.10 13.60 -2.45
CA PHE A 64 2.81 12.44 -3.02
C PHE A 64 2.06 11.13 -2.74
N ALA A 65 1.57 10.92 -1.51
CA ALA A 65 0.83 9.71 -1.15
C ALA A 65 -0.47 9.58 -1.95
N ASP A 66 -1.18 10.68 -2.13
CA ASP A 66 -2.41 10.74 -2.92
C ASP A 66 -2.13 10.45 -4.41
N ASP A 67 -1.19 11.15 -5.02
CA ASP A 67 -0.84 10.94 -6.44
C ASP A 67 -0.36 9.51 -6.70
N TYR A 68 0.38 8.93 -5.75
CA TYR A 68 0.88 7.57 -5.84
C TYR A 68 -0.24 6.53 -5.85
N ILE A 69 -1.16 6.62 -4.91
CA ILE A 69 -2.31 5.71 -4.82
C ILE A 69 -3.31 5.97 -5.93
N ASP A 70 -3.53 7.22 -6.31
CA ASP A 70 -4.41 7.64 -7.40
C ASP A 70 -4.05 7.00 -8.74
N PHE A 71 -2.75 6.82 -8.98
CA PHE A 71 -2.26 6.13 -10.18
C PHE A 71 -2.74 4.68 -10.29
N PHE A 72 -2.81 3.97 -9.16
CA PHE A 72 -3.24 2.56 -9.15
C PHE A 72 -4.76 2.39 -9.10
N VAL A 73 -5.47 3.29 -8.43
CA VAL A 73 -6.93 3.17 -8.22
C VAL A 73 -7.70 3.80 -9.37
N GLN A 74 -8.55 3.00 -10.03
CA GLN A 74 -9.40 3.45 -11.12
C GLN A 74 -10.71 4.05 -10.58
N GLU A 75 -11.44 4.79 -11.42
CA GLU A 75 -12.70 5.46 -11.03
C GLU A 75 -13.79 4.50 -10.55
N ASP A 76 -13.77 3.27 -11.02
CA ASP A 76 -14.72 2.21 -10.62
C ASP A 76 -14.29 1.44 -9.35
N GLY A 77 -13.16 1.84 -8.72
CA GLY A 77 -12.60 1.20 -7.55
C GLY A 77 -11.76 -0.05 -7.85
N THR A 78 -11.54 -0.40 -9.12
CA THR A 78 -10.54 -1.42 -9.46
C THR A 78 -9.13 -0.89 -9.23
N ILE A 79 -8.19 -1.80 -8.94
CA ILE A 79 -6.82 -1.45 -8.62
C ILE A 79 -5.91 -2.13 -9.65
N LYS A 80 -5.04 -1.36 -10.31
CA LYS A 80 -4.07 -1.89 -11.27
C LYS A 80 -3.18 -2.93 -10.61
N HIS A 81 -2.97 -4.06 -11.28
CA HIS A 81 -2.12 -5.16 -10.82
C HIS A 81 -2.56 -5.80 -9.49
N TYR A 82 -3.84 -5.67 -9.15
CA TYR A 82 -4.45 -6.33 -8.02
C TYR A 82 -5.53 -7.30 -8.50
N ASP A 83 -5.34 -8.57 -8.17
CA ASP A 83 -6.34 -9.61 -8.40
C ASP A 83 -6.81 -10.17 -7.05
N PRO A 84 -8.05 -9.92 -6.63
CA PRO A 84 -8.58 -10.44 -5.36
C PRO A 84 -8.64 -11.97 -5.33
N GLN A 85 -8.64 -12.67 -6.49
CA GLN A 85 -8.67 -14.13 -6.55
C GLN A 85 -7.33 -14.79 -6.21
N GLU A 86 -6.23 -14.04 -6.20
CA GLU A 86 -4.96 -14.52 -5.65
C GLU A 86 -5.02 -14.75 -4.14
N TYR A 87 -5.99 -14.14 -3.48
CA TYR A 87 -6.11 -14.16 -2.02
C TYR A 87 -4.78 -13.86 -1.33
N ASN A 88 -4.07 -12.87 -1.83
CA ASN A 88 -2.75 -12.48 -1.37
C ASN A 88 -2.86 -11.37 -0.31
N LEU A 89 -2.57 -11.70 0.95
CA LEU A 89 -2.64 -10.72 2.05
C LEU A 89 -1.60 -9.59 1.92
N ASP A 90 -0.48 -9.81 1.24
CA ASP A 90 0.49 -8.73 0.98
C ASP A 90 -0.17 -7.57 0.22
N ASN A 91 -1.04 -7.88 -0.71
CA ASN A 91 -1.72 -6.88 -1.53
C ASN A 91 -2.79 -6.11 -0.75
N VAL A 92 -3.30 -6.67 0.36
CA VAL A 92 -4.24 -5.98 1.27
C VAL A 92 -3.54 -4.84 2.01
N ASN A 93 -2.25 -4.99 2.35
CA ASN A 93 -1.53 -3.99 3.13
C ASN A 93 -1.53 -2.59 2.49
N ALA A 94 -1.29 -2.50 1.19
CA ALA A 94 -1.36 -1.20 0.49
C ALA A 94 -2.76 -0.58 0.56
N GLY A 95 -3.80 -1.41 0.59
CA GLY A 95 -5.19 -0.99 0.71
C GLY A 95 -5.55 -0.32 2.02
N LYS A 96 -4.79 -0.58 3.10
CA LYS A 96 -5.01 0.11 4.37
C LYS A 96 -4.78 1.62 4.29
N THR A 97 -3.94 2.06 3.36
CA THR A 97 -3.69 3.49 3.13
C THR A 97 -4.92 4.23 2.58
N LEU A 98 -5.81 3.51 1.89
CA LEU A 98 -7.03 4.07 1.29
C LEU A 98 -7.96 4.70 2.34
N TYR A 99 -8.04 4.12 3.54
CA TYR A 99 -8.89 4.64 4.61
C TYR A 99 -8.47 6.06 5.00
N LYS A 100 -7.17 6.23 5.31
CA LYS A 100 -6.62 7.54 5.67
C LYS A 100 -6.69 8.54 4.52
N LEU A 101 -6.37 8.12 3.30
CA LEU A 101 -6.45 8.99 2.14
C LEU A 101 -7.89 9.40 1.86
N TYR A 102 -8.86 8.49 2.00
CA TYR A 102 -10.26 8.86 1.84
C TYR A 102 -10.70 9.92 2.86
N ASP A 103 -10.31 9.77 4.12
CA ASP A 103 -10.61 10.76 5.17
C ASP A 103 -9.95 12.12 4.91
N LEU A 104 -8.73 12.13 4.34
CA LEU A 104 -7.94 13.36 4.12
C LEU A 104 -8.30 14.09 2.82
N VAL A 105 -8.58 13.33 1.73
CA VAL A 105 -8.76 13.92 0.39
C VAL A 105 -10.15 13.70 -0.21
N GLY A 106 -10.95 12.76 0.31
CA GLY A 106 -12.36 12.57 -0.02
C GLY A 106 -12.65 12.01 -1.41
N LYS A 107 -11.68 11.37 -2.10
CA LYS A 107 -11.89 10.83 -3.45
C LYS A 107 -12.83 9.61 -3.43
N PRO A 108 -14.00 9.63 -4.10
CA PRO A 108 -14.97 8.52 -4.05
C PRO A 108 -14.41 7.18 -4.53
N LYS A 109 -13.48 7.19 -5.48
CA LYS A 109 -12.82 5.97 -5.98
C LYS A 109 -12.04 5.23 -4.89
N TYR A 110 -11.51 5.93 -3.88
CA TYR A 110 -10.85 5.27 -2.76
C TYR A 110 -11.83 4.46 -1.91
N ARG A 111 -13.03 4.98 -1.71
CA ARG A 111 -14.09 4.23 -1.04
C ARG A 111 -14.45 2.97 -1.81
N ALA A 112 -14.63 3.06 -3.12
CA ALA A 112 -14.91 1.91 -3.97
C ALA A 112 -13.76 0.88 -3.94
N ALA A 113 -12.51 1.32 -3.93
CA ALA A 113 -11.34 0.45 -3.81
C ALA A 113 -11.25 -0.23 -2.43
N MET A 114 -11.60 0.46 -1.34
CA MET A 114 -11.72 -0.14 0.00
C MET A 114 -12.73 -1.30 -0.01
N ASP A 115 -13.89 -1.10 -0.63
CA ASP A 115 -14.92 -2.13 -0.74
C ASP A 115 -14.42 -3.33 -1.57
N THR A 116 -13.60 -3.10 -2.59
CA THR A 116 -12.97 -4.16 -3.39
C THR A 116 -12.03 -5.02 -2.54
N ILE A 117 -11.17 -4.40 -1.74
CA ILE A 117 -10.24 -5.11 -0.86
C ILE A 117 -10.98 -5.81 0.28
N TYR A 118 -12.00 -5.17 0.85
CA TYR A 118 -12.80 -5.75 1.91
C TYR A 118 -13.50 -7.06 1.46
N ARG A 119 -14.03 -7.09 0.23
CA ARG A 119 -14.64 -8.31 -0.35
C ARG A 119 -13.64 -9.48 -0.46
N GLN A 120 -12.36 -9.21 -0.74
CA GLN A 120 -11.34 -10.26 -0.67
C GLN A 120 -11.29 -10.85 0.74
N LEU A 121 -11.23 -10.01 1.78
CA LEU A 121 -11.14 -10.49 3.17
C LEU A 121 -12.37 -11.27 3.62
N GLU A 122 -13.57 -10.93 3.14
CA GLU A 122 -14.79 -11.70 3.41
C GLU A 122 -14.70 -13.14 2.89
N THR A 123 -14.05 -13.34 1.76
CA THR A 123 -13.92 -14.63 1.08
C THR A 123 -12.52 -15.26 1.23
N GLN A 124 -11.60 -14.59 1.92
CA GLN A 124 -10.23 -15.10 2.15
C GLN A 124 -10.24 -16.50 2.75
N PRO A 125 -9.56 -17.48 2.15
CA PRO A 125 -9.45 -18.82 2.69
C PRO A 125 -8.92 -18.83 4.12
N ARG A 126 -9.46 -19.75 4.96
CA ARG A 126 -9.11 -19.84 6.37
C ARG A 126 -8.70 -21.26 6.74
N THR A 127 -7.87 -21.36 7.76
CA THR A 127 -7.57 -22.64 8.42
C THR A 127 -8.81 -23.15 9.19
N LYS A 128 -8.73 -24.37 9.72
CA LYS A 128 -9.79 -24.93 10.58
C LYS A 128 -10.05 -24.08 11.82
N GLU A 129 -9.04 -23.38 12.30
CA GLU A 129 -9.08 -22.48 13.46
C GLU A 129 -9.61 -21.08 13.10
N GLY A 130 -9.93 -20.82 11.83
CA GLY A 130 -10.49 -19.56 11.36
C GLY A 130 -9.47 -18.49 11.00
N VAL A 131 -8.17 -18.80 11.00
CA VAL A 131 -7.10 -17.86 10.63
C VAL A 131 -6.96 -17.79 9.12
N PHE A 132 -6.74 -16.61 8.56
CA PHE A 132 -6.51 -16.42 7.12
C PHE A 132 -5.28 -17.19 6.63
N TRP A 133 -5.42 -17.84 5.47
CA TRP A 133 -4.24 -18.23 4.70
C TRP A 133 -3.51 -16.98 4.22
N HIS A 134 -2.19 -17.05 4.21
CA HIS A 134 -1.41 -15.91 3.73
C HIS A 134 -1.62 -15.63 2.24
N LYS A 135 -1.66 -16.70 1.42
CA LYS A 135 -1.96 -16.64 -0.03
C LYS A 135 -2.63 -17.94 -0.48
N ALA A 136 -3.47 -17.87 -1.51
CA ALA A 136 -4.09 -19.08 -2.08
C ALA A 136 -3.07 -20.11 -2.58
N VAL A 137 -1.93 -19.66 -3.11
CA VAL A 137 -0.83 -20.52 -3.58
C VAL A 137 -0.11 -21.29 -2.46
N TYR A 138 -0.37 -20.92 -1.18
CA TYR A 138 0.19 -21.57 0.00
C TYR A 138 -0.95 -22.06 0.92
N PRO A 139 -1.66 -23.14 0.56
CA PRO A 139 -2.82 -23.62 1.33
C PRO A 139 -2.49 -23.89 2.79
N ASN A 140 -3.33 -23.43 3.70
CA ASN A 140 -3.22 -23.57 5.16
C ASN A 140 -1.95 -22.93 5.78
N GLN A 141 -1.21 -22.12 5.05
CA GLN A 141 -0.06 -21.42 5.64
C GLN A 141 -0.50 -20.10 6.28
N ILE A 142 -0.08 -19.93 7.52
CA ILE A 142 -0.20 -18.69 8.28
C ILE A 142 1.21 -18.11 8.39
N TRP A 143 1.38 -16.89 7.92
CA TRP A 143 2.63 -16.16 8.05
C TRP A 143 2.46 -15.06 9.10
N LEU A 144 3.48 -14.83 9.89
CA LEU A 144 3.41 -13.86 10.98
C LEU A 144 3.16 -12.43 10.47
N ASP A 145 3.77 -12.07 9.35
CA ASP A 145 3.53 -10.79 8.67
C ASP A 145 2.12 -10.69 8.07
N GLY A 146 1.47 -11.80 7.71
CA GLY A 146 0.07 -11.81 7.28
C GLY A 146 -0.88 -11.21 8.30
N MET A 147 -0.55 -11.32 9.60
CA MET A 147 -1.30 -10.64 10.66
C MET A 147 -1.18 -9.12 10.54
N TYR A 148 0.00 -8.60 10.26
CA TYR A 148 0.18 -7.18 9.98
C TYR A 148 -0.48 -6.75 8.67
N MET A 149 -0.42 -7.58 7.62
CA MET A 149 -0.95 -7.24 6.29
C MET A 149 -2.48 -7.07 6.28
N ALA A 150 -3.21 -7.92 7.00
CA ALA A 150 -4.67 -8.01 6.89
C ALA A 150 -5.44 -7.66 8.17
N GLN A 151 -4.77 -7.64 9.32
CA GLN A 151 -5.43 -7.27 10.56
C GLN A 151 -5.06 -5.83 10.94
N PRO A 152 -6.03 -5.01 11.34
CA PRO A 152 -5.79 -3.63 11.74
C PRO A 152 -5.00 -3.53 13.03
#